data_7983d7efbf684e668fc6ef444559f6fd
#
_entry.id   7983d7efbf684e668fc6ef444559f6fd
#
_cell.length_a   1.000
_cell.length_b   1.000
_cell.length_c   1.000
_cell.angle_alpha   90.00
_cell.angle_beta   90.00
_cell.angle_gamma   90.00
#
_symmetry.space_group_name_H-M   'P 1'
#
loop_
_entity.id
_entity.type
_entity.pdbx_description
1 polymer ?
#
loop_
_entity_poly.entity_id
_entity_poly.type
_entity_poly.pdbx_seq_one_letter_code
_entity_poly.pdbx_strand_id
1 'polypeptide(L)'
;MKPIDKFKALYLEYHKFRWPATPDHCRTYPNYLKQLKTTNGMTKAIIGYIRLNGWFAERIGTTGRYIDKSKVVTDVCGFKKQIGSKQWIPGTGTSGRADISAKIAGRSVEIEVKNQYTGDSMKPHQEAYGKMVSATGGVYFVATDFEGFVCFFDTNFYRNVNYLDVWALIRDNKKMSI
;
A
#
# COMPACT_ATOMS: atom_id res chain seq x y z
N MET A 1 3.20 -19.19 -15.32
CA MET A 1 3.22 -17.76 -15.69
C MET A 1 3.99 -17.01 -14.63
N LYS A 2 4.89 -16.08 -15.01
CA LYS A 2 5.65 -15.29 -14.03
C LYS A 2 4.70 -14.39 -13.22
N PRO A 3 4.97 -14.12 -11.93
CA PRO A 3 4.12 -13.27 -11.08
C PRO A 3 3.80 -11.90 -11.66
N ILE A 4 4.79 -11.26 -12.27
CA ILE A 4 4.60 -9.97 -12.94
C ILE A 4 3.64 -10.05 -14.14
N ASP A 5 3.64 -11.17 -14.86
CA ASP A 5 2.75 -11.36 -16.02
C ASP A 5 1.31 -11.63 -15.57
N LYS A 6 1.13 -12.31 -14.42
CA LYS A 6 -0.20 -12.43 -13.77
C LYS A 6 -0.77 -11.06 -13.43
N PHE A 7 0.05 -10.21 -12.79
CA PHE A 7 -0.36 -8.83 -12.47
C PHE A 7 -0.78 -8.07 -13.73
N LYS A 8 0.07 -8.13 -14.77
CA LYS A 8 -0.19 -7.42 -16.04
C LYS A 8 -1.48 -7.89 -16.71
N ALA A 9 -1.74 -9.20 -16.72
CA ALA A 9 -2.97 -9.76 -17.29
C ALA A 9 -4.22 -9.23 -16.55
N LEU A 10 -4.25 -9.35 -15.21
CA LEU A 10 -5.33 -8.83 -14.38
C LEU A 10 -5.51 -7.31 -14.53
N TYR A 11 -4.41 -6.57 -14.61
CA TYR A 11 -4.46 -5.12 -14.78
C TYR A 11 -5.08 -4.72 -16.12
N LEU A 12 -4.77 -5.44 -17.21
CA LEU A 12 -5.38 -5.17 -18.52
C LEU A 12 -6.88 -5.44 -18.50
N GLU A 13 -7.33 -6.52 -17.86
CA GLU A 13 -8.76 -6.82 -17.68
C GLU A 13 -9.46 -5.73 -16.90
N TYR A 14 -8.89 -5.31 -15.76
CA TYR A 14 -9.40 -4.19 -14.98
C TYR A 14 -9.42 -2.89 -15.78
N HIS A 15 -8.40 -2.61 -16.56
CA HIS A 15 -8.32 -1.41 -17.39
C HIS A 15 -9.41 -1.42 -18.48
N LYS A 16 -9.68 -2.58 -19.11
CA LYS A 16 -10.79 -2.75 -20.06
C LYS A 16 -12.15 -2.51 -19.38
N PHE A 17 -12.32 -3.06 -18.18
CA PHE A 17 -13.53 -2.85 -17.38
C PHE A 17 -13.75 -1.37 -17.02
N ARG A 18 -12.69 -0.69 -16.60
CA ARG A 18 -12.78 0.71 -16.13
C ARG A 18 -12.92 1.72 -17.27
N TRP A 19 -12.21 1.50 -18.38
CA TRP A 19 -12.17 2.39 -19.53
C TRP A 19 -12.40 1.60 -20.83
N PRO A 20 -13.63 1.14 -21.09
CA PRO A 20 -13.93 0.28 -22.24
C PRO A 20 -13.66 0.94 -23.59
N ALA A 21 -13.80 2.26 -23.68
CA ALA A 21 -13.55 3.02 -24.91
C ALA A 21 -12.07 3.22 -25.25
N THR A 22 -11.12 2.87 -24.34
CA THR A 22 -9.70 3.04 -24.61
C THR A 22 -9.20 1.93 -25.53
N PRO A 23 -8.60 2.23 -26.71
CA PRO A 23 -8.01 1.21 -27.59
C PRO A 23 -6.91 0.41 -26.89
N ASP A 24 -6.75 -0.87 -27.23
CA ASP A 24 -5.79 -1.75 -26.55
C ASP A 24 -4.34 -1.28 -26.67
N HIS A 25 -3.94 -0.68 -27.80
CA HIS A 25 -2.59 -0.14 -28.01
C HIS A 25 -2.28 1.10 -27.14
N CYS A 26 -3.30 1.78 -26.61
CA CYS A 26 -3.14 2.92 -25.69
C CYS A 26 -3.08 2.51 -24.23
N ARG A 27 -3.27 1.23 -23.89
CA ARG A 27 -3.30 0.75 -22.51
C ARG A 27 -1.87 0.59 -21.98
N THR A 28 -1.56 1.28 -20.91
CA THR A 28 -0.24 1.26 -20.28
C THR A 28 -0.31 0.66 -18.88
N TYR A 29 0.78 0.06 -18.44
CA TYR A 29 0.89 -0.47 -17.08
C TYR A 29 1.31 0.61 -16.08
N PRO A 30 0.95 0.44 -14.79
CA PRO A 30 1.37 1.37 -13.76
C PRO A 30 2.90 1.49 -13.65
N ASN A 31 3.39 2.72 -13.51
CA ASN A 31 4.84 2.97 -13.43
C ASN A 31 5.52 2.28 -12.25
N TYR A 32 4.81 2.02 -11.16
CA TYR A 32 5.39 1.34 -10.00
C TYR A 32 5.83 -0.11 -10.29
N LEU A 33 5.31 -0.75 -11.35
CA LEU A 33 5.80 -2.06 -11.79
C LEU A 33 7.25 -2.02 -12.32
N LYS A 34 7.72 -0.86 -12.76
CA LYS A 34 9.13 -0.64 -13.14
C LYS A 34 10.02 -0.37 -11.92
N GLN A 35 9.42 -0.15 -10.74
CA GLN A 35 10.07 0.27 -9.51
C GLN A 35 10.02 -0.78 -8.40
N LEU A 36 9.86 -2.07 -8.74
CA LEU A 36 9.75 -3.16 -7.75
C LEU A 36 10.99 -3.30 -6.85
N LYS A 37 12.13 -2.77 -7.27
CA LYS A 37 13.36 -2.71 -6.45
C LYS A 37 13.31 -1.63 -5.37
N THR A 38 12.29 -0.78 -5.35
CA THR A 38 12.08 0.20 -4.28
C THR A 38 10.96 -0.25 -3.35
N THR A 39 11.07 0.02 -2.05
CA THR A 39 10.04 -0.29 -1.07
C THR A 39 8.69 0.30 -1.46
N ASN A 40 8.67 1.56 -1.90
CA ASN A 40 7.43 2.23 -2.30
C ASN A 40 6.79 1.60 -3.55
N GLY A 41 7.58 1.24 -4.55
CA GLY A 41 7.10 0.56 -5.77
C GLY A 41 6.54 -0.83 -5.46
N MET A 42 7.25 -1.60 -4.62
CA MET A 42 6.81 -2.92 -4.19
C MET A 42 5.53 -2.87 -3.34
N THR A 43 5.44 -1.92 -2.39
CA THR A 43 4.22 -1.70 -1.60
C THR A 43 3.00 -1.42 -2.49
N LYS A 44 3.16 -0.54 -3.48
CA LYS A 44 2.08 -0.24 -4.45
C LYS A 44 1.70 -1.46 -5.29
N ALA A 45 2.68 -2.25 -5.74
CA ALA A 45 2.44 -3.46 -6.53
C ALA A 45 1.68 -4.53 -5.71
N ILE A 46 2.04 -4.73 -4.44
CA ILE A 46 1.34 -5.65 -3.53
C ILE A 46 -0.11 -5.23 -3.34
N ILE A 47 -0.35 -3.95 -3.00
CA ILE A 47 -1.71 -3.41 -2.83
C ILE A 47 -2.50 -3.55 -4.14
N GLY A 48 -1.90 -3.19 -5.27
CA GLY A 48 -2.53 -3.34 -6.58
C GLY A 48 -2.90 -4.78 -6.90
N TYR A 49 -2.01 -5.75 -6.62
CA TYR A 49 -2.28 -7.16 -6.85
C TYR A 49 -3.45 -7.68 -6.00
N ILE A 50 -3.49 -7.33 -4.72
CA ILE A 50 -4.58 -7.70 -3.82
C ILE A 50 -5.92 -7.13 -4.32
N ARG A 51 -5.94 -5.86 -4.71
CA ARG A 51 -7.15 -5.19 -5.23
C ARG A 51 -7.62 -5.75 -6.56
N LEU A 52 -6.70 -6.07 -7.46
CA LEU A 52 -7.00 -6.71 -8.74
C LEU A 52 -7.64 -8.10 -8.56
N ASN A 53 -7.28 -8.81 -7.49
CA ASN A 53 -7.89 -10.10 -7.13
C ASN A 53 -9.20 -9.94 -6.32
N GLY A 54 -9.78 -8.74 -6.24
CA GLY A 54 -11.07 -8.50 -5.61
C GLY A 54 -11.03 -8.42 -4.08
N TRP A 55 -9.90 -8.04 -3.50
CA TRP A 55 -9.76 -7.90 -2.05
C TRP A 55 -9.43 -6.48 -1.64
N PHE A 56 -9.67 -6.16 -0.38
CA PHE A 56 -9.31 -4.86 0.18
C PHE A 56 -7.87 -4.84 0.68
N ALA A 57 -7.12 -3.80 0.34
CA ALA A 57 -5.81 -3.51 0.91
C ALA A 57 -5.55 -2.01 0.95
N GLU A 58 -4.85 -1.55 1.97
CA GLU A 58 -4.44 -0.16 2.11
C GLU A 58 -3.04 -0.06 2.71
N ARG A 59 -2.36 1.05 2.40
CA ARG A 59 -1.10 1.38 3.02
C ARG A 59 -1.35 2.01 4.39
N ILE A 60 -0.61 1.57 5.39
CA ILE A 60 -0.66 2.14 6.73
C ILE A 60 0.44 3.18 6.87
N GLY A 61 0.05 4.40 7.22
CA GLY A 61 0.99 5.47 7.56
C GLY A 61 1.10 5.60 9.08
N THR A 62 2.23 5.18 9.64
CA THR A 62 2.52 5.32 11.08
C THR A 62 3.46 6.47 11.40
N THR A 63 4.00 7.13 10.37
CA THR A 63 4.94 8.24 10.52
C THR A 63 4.24 9.50 11.00
N GLY A 64 4.84 10.17 11.97
CA GLY A 64 4.44 11.52 12.36
C GLY A 64 4.62 12.53 11.22
N ARG A 65 4.14 13.73 11.44
CA ARG A 65 4.22 14.82 10.46
C ARG A 65 4.67 16.12 11.10
N TYR A 66 5.39 16.93 10.31
CA TYR A 66 5.63 18.32 10.70
C TYR A 66 4.39 19.18 10.40
N ILE A 67 3.98 19.97 11.36
CA ILE A 67 3.00 21.04 11.15
C ILE A 67 3.76 22.36 11.25
N ASP A 68 3.66 23.18 10.21
CA ASP A 68 4.19 24.52 10.22
C ASP A 68 3.18 25.46 10.90
N LYS A 69 3.54 25.93 12.10
CA LYS A 69 2.77 26.92 12.87
C LYS A 69 3.38 28.32 12.78
N SER A 70 4.36 28.52 11.89
CA SER A 70 4.96 29.83 11.70
C SER A 70 3.97 30.80 11.05
N LYS A 71 3.95 32.02 11.54
CA LYS A 71 3.15 33.14 11.01
C LYS A 71 4.05 34.38 10.90
N VAL A 72 3.87 35.13 9.84
CA VAL A 72 4.48 36.45 9.72
C VAL A 72 3.53 37.46 10.36
N VAL A 73 4.02 38.15 11.38
CA VAL A 73 3.29 39.20 12.07
C VAL A 73 4.01 40.54 11.84
N THR A 74 3.26 41.58 11.57
CA THR A 74 3.78 42.93 11.47
C THR A 74 3.64 43.60 12.84
N ASP A 75 4.71 44.13 13.41
CA ASP A 75 4.68 44.86 14.66
C ASP A 75 4.09 46.27 14.49
N VAL A 76 3.92 46.96 15.61
CA VAL A 76 3.36 48.34 15.66
C VAL A 76 4.21 49.37 14.92
N CYS A 77 5.48 49.05 14.64
CA CYS A 77 6.42 49.89 13.89
C CYS A 77 6.47 49.52 12.42
N GLY A 78 5.66 48.55 11.93
CA GLY A 78 5.61 48.11 10.55
C GLY A 78 6.63 47.02 10.16
N PHE A 79 7.46 46.55 11.12
CA PHE A 79 8.44 45.48 10.84
C PHE A 79 7.79 44.10 10.82
N LYS A 80 8.12 43.31 9.81
CA LYS A 80 7.65 41.92 9.69
C LYS A 80 8.55 41.00 10.51
N LYS A 81 7.94 40.24 11.42
CA LYS A 81 8.62 39.22 12.24
C LYS A 81 7.93 37.88 12.07
N GLN A 82 8.71 36.84 11.83
CA GLN A 82 8.20 35.48 11.84
C GLN A 82 8.13 34.97 13.26
N ILE A 83 6.95 34.55 13.71
CA ILE A 83 6.69 33.92 15.00
C ILE A 83 6.19 32.50 14.81
N GLY A 84 6.41 31.63 15.81
CA GLY A 84 6.08 30.21 15.74
C GLY A 84 7.19 29.38 15.08
N SER A 85 7.03 28.08 15.11
CA SER A 85 8.00 27.13 14.58
C SER A 85 7.29 25.92 13.97
N LYS A 86 8.05 25.12 13.23
CA LYS A 86 7.60 23.80 12.80
C LYS A 86 7.56 22.85 14.00
N GLN A 87 6.42 22.23 14.23
CA GLN A 87 6.22 21.28 15.32
C GLN A 87 6.08 19.87 14.74
N TRP A 88 6.87 18.92 15.25
CA TRP A 88 6.69 17.51 14.95
C TRP A 88 5.53 16.95 15.75
N ILE A 89 4.57 16.32 15.07
CA ILE A 89 3.49 15.57 15.71
C ILE A 89 3.73 14.09 15.45
N PRO A 90 3.95 13.27 16.49
CA PRO A 90 4.13 11.85 16.32
C PRO A 90 2.87 11.20 15.72
N GLY A 91 3.05 10.13 14.98
CA GLY A 91 1.94 9.31 14.49
C GLY A 91 1.22 8.62 15.65
N THR A 92 -0.08 8.41 15.51
CA THR A 92 -0.93 7.75 16.52
C THR A 92 -1.00 6.23 16.33
N GLY A 93 -0.30 5.68 15.34
CA GLY A 93 -0.29 4.24 15.06
C GLY A 93 0.49 3.42 16.09
N THR A 94 0.12 2.15 16.26
CA THR A 94 0.87 1.19 17.07
C THR A 94 2.29 1.02 16.53
N SER A 95 3.29 1.10 17.41
CA SER A 95 4.68 0.87 17.05
C SER A 95 4.88 -0.54 16.48
N GLY A 96 5.62 -0.65 15.37
CA GLY A 96 5.85 -1.93 14.70
C GLY A 96 4.74 -2.41 13.79
N ARG A 97 3.66 -1.64 13.62
CA ARG A 97 2.58 -1.98 12.69
C ARG A 97 3.11 -2.14 11.27
N ALA A 98 2.57 -3.12 10.56
CA ALA A 98 2.94 -3.43 9.18
C ALA A 98 2.64 -2.28 8.19
N ASP A 99 3.33 -2.27 7.06
CA ASP A 99 3.17 -1.26 5.99
C ASP A 99 1.82 -1.33 5.28
N ILE A 100 1.23 -2.53 5.19
CA ILE A 100 -0.01 -2.80 4.47
C ILE A 100 -0.96 -3.56 5.40
N SER A 101 -2.21 -3.11 5.47
CA SER A 101 -3.32 -3.86 6.06
C SER A 101 -4.29 -4.29 4.97
N ALA A 102 -4.68 -5.55 4.98
CA ALA A 102 -5.58 -6.13 4.00
C ALA A 102 -6.65 -7.02 4.62
N LYS A 103 -7.77 -7.14 3.91
CA LYS A 103 -8.83 -8.09 4.21
C LYS A 103 -8.94 -9.04 3.03
N ILE A 104 -8.51 -10.28 3.22
CA ILE A 104 -8.40 -11.29 2.17
C ILE A 104 -9.13 -12.56 2.63
N ALA A 105 -10.13 -12.98 1.88
CA ALA A 105 -10.94 -14.17 2.19
C ALA A 105 -11.51 -14.17 3.62
N GLY A 106 -11.94 -13.00 4.11
CA GLY A 106 -12.50 -12.83 5.46
C GLY A 106 -11.44 -12.77 6.58
N ARG A 107 -10.14 -12.87 6.26
CA ARG A 107 -9.04 -12.82 7.23
C ARG A 107 -8.38 -11.44 7.25
N SER A 108 -7.92 -11.02 8.42
CA SER A 108 -7.02 -9.87 8.55
C SER A 108 -5.61 -10.29 8.15
N VAL A 109 -5.01 -9.58 7.21
CA VAL A 109 -3.67 -9.86 6.69
C VAL A 109 -2.84 -8.59 6.80
N GLU A 110 -1.78 -8.66 7.59
CA GLU A 110 -0.84 -7.55 7.78
C GLU A 110 0.47 -7.90 7.06
N ILE A 111 0.94 -7.01 6.19
CA ILE A 111 2.11 -7.28 5.34
C ILE A 111 3.17 -6.21 5.61
N GLU A 112 4.30 -6.64 6.12
CA GLU A 112 5.51 -5.83 6.28
C GLU A 112 6.37 -5.94 5.01
N VAL A 113 6.80 -4.81 4.47
CA VAL A 113 7.60 -4.76 3.24
C VAL A 113 9.08 -4.56 3.58
N LYS A 114 9.87 -5.62 3.43
CA LYS A 114 11.33 -5.64 3.65
C LYS A 114 12.04 -5.95 2.32
N ASN A 115 12.06 -4.96 1.43
CA ASN A 115 12.58 -5.15 0.09
C ASN A 115 14.08 -5.51 0.14
N GLN A 116 14.43 -6.69 -0.38
CA GLN A 116 15.79 -7.24 -0.40
C GLN A 116 16.84 -6.31 -1.06
N TYR A 117 16.40 -5.39 -1.92
CA TYR A 117 17.31 -4.45 -2.61
C TYR A 117 17.60 -3.20 -1.78
N THR A 118 16.92 -2.96 -0.65
CA THR A 118 17.08 -1.74 0.16
C THR A 118 17.86 -1.98 1.46
N GLY A 119 18.23 -3.24 1.76
CA GLY A 119 18.95 -3.59 2.99
C GLY A 119 18.15 -3.38 4.28
N ASP A 120 16.85 -3.14 4.19
CA ASP A 120 15.99 -2.97 5.37
C ASP A 120 15.71 -4.33 6.03
N SER A 121 15.88 -4.40 7.36
CA SER A 121 15.69 -5.60 8.15
C SER A 121 14.55 -5.46 9.15
N MET A 122 14.04 -6.60 9.63
CA MET A 122 13.02 -6.64 10.68
C MET A 122 13.58 -6.06 11.98
N LYS A 123 12.76 -5.25 12.64
CA LYS A 123 13.06 -4.67 13.95
C LYS A 123 12.31 -5.41 15.06
N PRO A 124 12.82 -5.47 16.31
CA PRO A 124 12.19 -6.22 17.39
C PRO A 124 10.71 -5.89 17.64
N HIS A 125 10.33 -4.60 17.51
CA HIS A 125 8.94 -4.18 17.69
C HIS A 125 8.02 -4.62 16.54
N GLN A 126 8.56 -4.80 15.32
CA GLN A 126 7.82 -5.36 14.18
C GLN A 126 7.60 -6.86 14.35
N GLU A 127 8.60 -7.59 14.86
CA GLU A 127 8.46 -9.00 15.19
C GLU A 127 7.43 -9.24 16.30
N ALA A 128 7.45 -8.39 17.35
CA ALA A 128 6.48 -8.45 18.44
C ALA A 128 5.06 -8.19 17.92
N TYR A 129 4.88 -7.20 17.04
CA TYR A 129 3.61 -6.93 16.39
C TYR A 129 3.14 -8.13 15.55
N GLY A 130 4.02 -8.72 14.74
CA GLY A 130 3.70 -9.90 13.94
C GLY A 130 3.23 -11.10 14.78
N LYS A 131 3.90 -11.36 15.92
CA LYS A 131 3.49 -12.40 16.87
C LYS A 131 2.09 -12.12 17.44
N MET A 132 1.80 -10.87 17.79
CA MET A 132 0.49 -10.46 18.30
C MET A 132 -0.61 -10.66 17.25
N VAL A 133 -0.39 -10.25 15.98
CA VAL A 133 -1.33 -10.46 14.87
C VAL A 133 -1.62 -11.95 14.70
N SER A 134 -0.58 -12.79 14.70
CA SER A 134 -0.74 -14.24 14.53
C SER A 134 -1.49 -14.88 15.71
N ALA A 135 -1.19 -14.47 16.95
CA ALA A 135 -1.87 -14.97 18.15
C ALA A 135 -3.36 -14.62 18.19
N THR A 136 -3.77 -13.53 17.56
CA THR A 136 -5.17 -13.09 17.45
C THR A 136 -5.89 -13.64 16.21
N GLY A 137 -5.30 -14.62 15.50
CA GLY A 137 -5.91 -15.29 14.35
C GLY A 137 -5.75 -14.53 13.02
N GLY A 138 -5.01 -13.43 13.00
CA GLY A 138 -4.60 -12.73 11.78
C GLY A 138 -3.46 -13.46 11.06
N VAL A 139 -3.14 -12.99 9.88
CA VAL A 139 -1.98 -13.43 9.10
C VAL A 139 -0.97 -12.30 9.06
N TYR A 140 0.27 -12.58 9.45
CA TYR A 140 1.38 -11.63 9.29
C TYR A 140 2.37 -12.19 8.28
N PHE A 141 2.71 -11.41 7.28
CA PHE A 141 3.63 -11.80 6.20
C PHE A 141 4.69 -10.74 5.98
N VAL A 142 5.95 -11.17 5.84
CA VAL A 142 7.08 -10.29 5.49
C VAL A 142 7.39 -10.48 4.01
N ALA A 143 7.11 -9.45 3.21
CA ALA A 143 7.37 -9.44 1.78
C ALA A 143 8.80 -8.93 1.53
N THR A 144 9.68 -9.79 1.04
CA THR A 144 11.06 -9.43 0.66
C THR A 144 11.19 -9.07 -0.82
N ASP A 145 10.29 -9.61 -1.63
CA ASP A 145 10.15 -9.32 -3.05
C ASP A 145 8.70 -9.57 -3.52
N PHE A 146 8.39 -9.08 -4.72
CA PHE A 146 7.04 -9.19 -5.27
C PHE A 146 6.68 -10.62 -5.68
N GLU A 147 7.65 -11.40 -6.14
CA GLU A 147 7.41 -12.79 -6.58
C GLU A 147 7.07 -13.70 -5.40
N GLY A 148 7.83 -13.59 -4.30
CA GLY A 148 7.55 -14.28 -3.06
C GLY A 148 6.19 -13.94 -2.47
N PHE A 149 5.80 -12.66 -2.55
CA PHE A 149 4.46 -12.22 -2.15
C PHE A 149 3.36 -12.88 -2.99
N VAL A 150 3.48 -12.88 -4.31
CA VAL A 150 2.47 -13.51 -5.20
C VAL A 150 2.38 -15.01 -4.94
N CYS A 151 3.50 -15.69 -4.73
CA CYS A 151 3.52 -17.11 -4.38
C CYS A 151 2.79 -17.36 -3.05
N PHE A 152 3.08 -16.58 -2.02
CA PHE A 152 2.37 -16.63 -0.75
C PHE A 152 0.87 -16.39 -0.91
N PHE A 153 0.48 -15.38 -1.67
CA PHE A 153 -0.91 -15.03 -1.92
C PHE A 153 -1.67 -16.17 -2.62
N ASP A 154 -1.12 -16.68 -3.72
CA ASP A 154 -1.74 -17.75 -4.51
C ASP A 154 -1.89 -19.05 -3.71
N THR A 155 -0.90 -19.35 -2.83
CA THR A 155 -0.93 -20.56 -2.00
C THR A 155 -1.98 -20.47 -0.89
N ASN A 156 -2.16 -19.29 -0.27
CA ASN A 156 -2.98 -19.14 0.93
C ASN A 156 -4.39 -18.62 0.67
N PHE A 157 -4.62 -17.90 -0.44
CA PHE A 157 -5.85 -17.15 -0.67
C PHE A 157 -6.46 -17.37 -2.04
N TYR A 158 -5.88 -18.24 -2.88
CA TYR A 158 -6.42 -18.50 -4.21
C TYR A 158 -7.83 -19.12 -4.08
N ARG A 159 -8.86 -18.31 -4.32
CA ARG A 159 -10.27 -18.72 -4.46
C ARG A 159 -10.88 -17.96 -5.63
N ASN A 160 -11.80 -18.62 -6.35
CA ASN A 160 -12.63 -17.95 -7.35
C ASN A 160 -13.51 -16.89 -6.66
N VAL A 161 -13.08 -15.65 -6.68
CA VAL A 161 -13.85 -14.49 -6.23
C VAL A 161 -14.37 -13.78 -7.47
N ASN A 162 -15.62 -13.35 -7.43
CA ASN A 162 -16.13 -12.43 -8.44
C ASN A 162 -15.50 -11.03 -8.21
N TYR A 163 -14.34 -10.81 -8.79
CA TYR A 163 -13.60 -9.54 -8.66
C TYR A 163 -14.31 -8.36 -9.33
N LEU A 164 -15.29 -8.61 -10.21
CA LEU A 164 -16.00 -7.54 -10.94
C LEU A 164 -16.79 -6.63 -9.99
N ASP A 165 -17.41 -7.17 -8.95
CA ASP A 165 -18.15 -6.38 -7.96
C ASP A 165 -17.21 -5.43 -7.18
N VAL A 166 -16.03 -5.93 -6.79
CA VAL A 166 -15.03 -5.13 -6.10
C VAL A 166 -14.44 -4.06 -7.04
N TRP A 167 -14.21 -4.41 -8.29
CA TRP A 167 -13.75 -3.45 -9.30
C TRP A 167 -14.77 -2.33 -9.55
N ALA A 168 -16.07 -2.63 -9.51
CA ALA A 168 -17.11 -1.61 -9.59
C ALA A 168 -17.02 -0.63 -8.41
N LEU A 169 -16.87 -1.13 -7.17
CA LEU A 169 -16.70 -0.30 -5.97
C LEU A 169 -15.43 0.56 -6.03
N ILE A 170 -14.31 0.01 -6.52
CA ILE A 170 -13.06 0.76 -6.70
C ILE A 170 -13.23 1.84 -7.76
N ARG A 171 -13.90 1.55 -8.88
CA ARG A 171 -14.19 2.50 -9.96
C ARG A 171 -14.98 3.70 -9.44
N ASP A 172 -16.00 3.45 -8.65
CA ASP A 172 -16.94 4.47 -8.18
C ASP A 172 -16.35 5.30 -7.01
N ASN A 173 -15.31 4.80 -6.35
CA ASN A 173 -14.59 5.51 -5.30
C ASN A 173 -13.32 6.19 -5.85
N LYS A 174 -13.40 7.51 -6.13
CA LYS A 174 -12.27 8.30 -6.67
C LYS A 174 -10.99 8.29 -5.84
N LYS A 175 -11.07 7.96 -4.54
CA LYS A 175 -9.91 7.88 -3.63
C LYS A 175 -9.22 6.52 -3.64
N MET A 176 -9.87 5.50 -4.21
CA MET A 176 -9.30 4.16 -4.35
C MET A 176 -8.77 3.99 -5.78
N SER A 177 -7.49 3.72 -5.92
CA SER A 177 -6.84 3.38 -7.20
C SER A 177 -6.11 2.05 -7.08
N ILE A 178 -6.01 1.35 -8.20
CA ILE A 178 -5.15 0.17 -8.34
C ILE A 178 -3.77 0.59 -8.81
#